data_c7c5a33fa8df7c6d5d6f3d01792dd451
#
_entry.id   c7c5a33fa8df7c6d5d6f3d01792dd451
#
_cell.length_a   1.000
_cell.length_b   1.000
_cell.length_c   1.000
_cell.angle_alpha   90.00
_cell.angle_beta   90.00
_cell.angle_gamma   90.00
#
_symmetry.space_group_name_H-M   'P 1'
#
loop_
_entity.id
_entity.type
_entity.pdbx_description
1 polymer ?
#
loop_
_entity_poly.entity_id
_entity_poly.type
_entity_poly.pdbx_seq_one_letter_code
_entity_poly.pdbx_strand_id
1 'polypeptide(L)'
;MRRPICGAIALLLSACTVSSAPPSVTLTVVVSPSASAIVAATPTPSPSPGATPRPDPPVAAADADALAVQMVSAERAVRDQSVTGADLAWFGHLQQLTYRRLAATPELRDTVLAEMPSDLKTAATANADATADLRATVVPGPDLPSAWRIVEPAPLEDLARYYREAEAEFGVPWSYLAAIHLVETRMGRIRGTSTAGAQGPMQFIPATWARYGDGDINSDRDSIRAAARYLRANGAPANMANALFRYNQSQRYVRAVTAYAEVMRADPDAYRGYYQWQVYYLTTRGDILLPVGYGR
;
A
#
# COMPACT_ATOMS: atom_id res chain seq x y z
N MET A 1 -33.89 -21.00 -2.07
CA MET A 1 -32.59 -21.13 -2.76
C MET A 1 -32.05 -19.73 -3.06
N ARG A 2 -31.16 -19.23 -2.24
CA ARG A 2 -30.52 -17.90 -2.42
C ARG A 2 -29.12 -18.14 -2.96
N ARG A 3 -28.84 -17.62 -4.17
CA ARG A 3 -27.52 -17.69 -4.80
C ARG A 3 -26.52 -16.76 -4.08
N PRO A 4 -25.27 -17.17 -3.88
CA PRO A 4 -24.24 -16.28 -3.34
C PRO A 4 -23.82 -15.28 -4.42
N ILE A 5 -23.81 -13.98 -4.06
CA ILE A 5 -23.26 -12.91 -4.89
C ILE A 5 -21.75 -12.92 -4.64
N CYS A 6 -21.00 -13.42 -5.61
CA CYS A 6 -19.55 -13.29 -5.69
C CYS A 6 -19.21 -11.82 -5.95
N GLY A 7 -18.63 -11.15 -4.97
CA GLY A 7 -18.06 -9.81 -5.13
C GLY A 7 -16.71 -9.86 -5.85
N ALA A 8 -16.74 -10.00 -7.17
CA ALA A 8 -15.55 -9.78 -7.99
C ALA A 8 -15.32 -8.27 -8.11
N ILE A 9 -14.09 -7.84 -7.87
CA ILE A 9 -13.61 -6.50 -8.24
C ILE A 9 -13.51 -6.47 -9.77
N ALA A 10 -14.62 -6.14 -10.43
CA ALA A 10 -14.67 -5.94 -11.87
C ALA A 10 -15.00 -4.47 -12.16
N LEU A 11 -14.13 -3.81 -12.95
CA LEU A 11 -14.38 -2.49 -13.51
C LEU A 11 -15.48 -2.58 -14.57
N LEU A 12 -16.55 -1.80 -14.42
CA LEU A 12 -17.43 -1.42 -15.52
C LEU A 12 -17.78 0.06 -15.44
N LEU A 13 -17.55 0.75 -16.54
CA LEU A 13 -17.85 2.15 -16.81
C LEU A 13 -19.35 2.33 -17.07
N SER A 14 -19.92 3.42 -16.57
CA SER A 14 -21.05 4.09 -17.20
C SER A 14 -21.02 5.57 -16.89
N ALA A 15 -20.97 6.37 -17.93
CA ALA A 15 -20.99 7.82 -17.92
C ALA A 15 -22.42 8.33 -17.85
N CYS A 16 -22.67 9.37 -17.04
CA CYS A 16 -23.76 10.33 -17.27
C CYS A 16 -23.31 11.72 -16.83
N THR A 17 -23.33 12.62 -17.79
CA THR A 17 -23.05 14.05 -17.70
C THR A 17 -24.26 14.78 -17.13
N VAL A 18 -24.05 15.70 -16.17
CA VAL A 18 -24.89 16.90 -16.01
C VAL A 18 -24.03 18.06 -15.55
N SER A 19 -24.10 19.14 -16.35
CA SER A 19 -23.46 20.43 -16.17
C SER A 19 -24.34 21.34 -15.31
N SER A 20 -23.72 22.05 -14.34
CA SER A 20 -24.19 23.40 -13.93
C SER A 20 -23.07 24.09 -13.13
N ALA A 21 -22.68 25.28 -13.60
CA ALA A 21 -21.70 26.16 -12.98
C ALA A 21 -22.40 27.10 -11.98
N PRO A 22 -21.75 27.45 -10.85
CA PRO A 22 -22.14 28.59 -10.02
C PRO A 22 -21.23 29.82 -10.29
N PRO A 23 -21.65 31.03 -9.88
CA PRO A 23 -21.09 32.30 -10.34
C PRO A 23 -19.80 32.68 -9.60
N SER A 24 -18.96 33.40 -10.33
CA SER A 24 -17.68 33.94 -9.90
C SER A 24 -17.87 35.10 -8.90
N VAL A 25 -17.21 35.00 -7.75
CA VAL A 25 -16.98 36.11 -6.82
C VAL A 25 -15.53 36.57 -6.94
N THR A 26 -15.30 37.78 -7.40
CA THR A 26 -13.98 38.39 -7.52
C THR A 26 -13.57 38.97 -6.15
N LEU A 27 -12.54 38.38 -5.53
CA LEU A 27 -11.86 38.94 -4.39
C LEU A 27 -10.53 39.56 -4.81
N THR A 28 -10.41 40.86 -4.66
CA THR A 28 -9.17 41.61 -4.89
C THR A 28 -8.22 41.39 -3.72
N VAL A 29 -7.10 40.71 -3.97
CA VAL A 29 -6.03 40.51 -2.98
C VAL A 29 -4.98 41.60 -3.19
N VAL A 30 -4.77 42.41 -2.16
CA VAL A 30 -3.65 43.37 -2.07
C VAL A 30 -2.39 42.57 -1.70
N VAL A 31 -1.40 42.53 -2.57
CA VAL A 31 -0.13 41.86 -2.36
C VAL A 31 0.88 42.85 -1.80
N SER A 32 1.30 42.68 -0.55
CA SER A 32 2.51 43.32 0.01
C SER A 32 3.75 42.48 -0.37
N PRO A 33 4.85 43.09 -0.76
CA PRO A 33 6.06 42.33 -1.10
C PRO A 33 6.79 41.89 0.17
N SER A 34 6.81 40.60 0.43
CA SER A 34 7.67 39.97 1.43
C SER A 34 9.01 39.58 0.80
N ALA A 35 10.08 39.98 1.49
CA ALA A 35 11.46 39.71 1.06
C ALA A 35 11.74 38.21 0.93
N SER A 36 12.22 37.79 -0.23
CA SER A 36 12.70 36.42 -0.46
C SER A 36 13.98 36.15 0.32
N ALA A 37 13.89 35.34 1.36
CA ALA A 37 15.06 34.71 1.94
C ALA A 37 15.56 33.63 0.98
N ILE A 38 16.79 33.80 0.48
CA ILE A 38 17.50 32.76 -0.29
C ILE A 38 17.84 31.65 0.68
N VAL A 39 17.06 30.55 0.63
CA VAL A 39 17.42 29.31 1.31
C VAL A 39 18.56 28.68 0.50
N ALA A 40 19.75 28.66 1.08
CA ALA A 40 20.89 27.95 0.50
C ALA A 40 20.53 26.48 0.35
N ALA A 41 20.60 25.96 -0.87
CA ALA A 41 20.42 24.55 -1.16
C ALA A 41 21.48 23.74 -0.40
N THR A 42 21.06 22.85 0.48
CA THR A 42 21.92 21.87 1.14
C THR A 42 22.55 21.01 0.03
N PRO A 43 23.87 20.83 -0.01
CA PRO A 43 24.48 20.02 -1.04
C PRO A 43 24.00 18.58 -0.92
N THR A 44 23.46 18.03 -1.99
CA THR A 44 23.18 16.60 -2.14
C THR A 44 24.49 15.84 -1.90
N PRO A 45 24.52 14.84 -1.00
CA PRO A 45 25.72 14.06 -0.78
C PRO A 45 26.15 13.41 -2.10
N SER A 46 27.39 13.68 -2.51
CA SER A 46 28.01 13.07 -3.68
C SER A 46 28.12 11.56 -3.47
N PRO A 47 27.76 10.72 -4.44
CA PRO A 47 27.87 9.27 -4.27
C PRO A 47 29.33 8.89 -4.00
N SER A 48 29.54 7.95 -3.08
CA SER A 48 30.87 7.40 -2.76
C SER A 48 31.53 6.86 -4.03
N PRO A 49 32.80 7.20 -4.31
CA PRO A 49 33.50 6.69 -5.50
C PRO A 49 33.67 5.17 -5.39
N GLY A 50 33.05 4.40 -6.29
CA GLY A 50 33.26 2.95 -6.40
C GLY A 50 32.00 2.08 -6.40
N ALA A 51 30.81 2.60 -6.13
CA ALA A 51 29.59 1.82 -6.25
C ALA A 51 29.18 1.69 -7.74
N THR A 52 29.05 0.46 -8.22
CA THR A 52 28.43 0.20 -9.54
C THR A 52 27.05 0.87 -9.57
N PRO A 53 26.73 1.68 -10.61
CA PRO A 53 25.42 2.30 -10.70
C PRO A 53 24.33 1.23 -10.66
N ARG A 54 23.44 1.29 -9.66
CA ARG A 54 22.29 0.41 -9.58
C ARG A 54 21.15 0.94 -10.49
N PRO A 55 20.34 0.07 -11.11
CA PRO A 55 19.23 0.52 -11.93
C PRO A 55 18.19 1.28 -11.09
N ASP A 56 17.65 2.37 -11.63
CA ASP A 56 16.55 3.13 -11.04
C ASP A 56 15.46 3.32 -12.10
N PRO A 57 14.28 2.73 -11.92
CA PRO A 57 13.84 1.90 -10.79
C PRO A 57 14.56 0.55 -10.68
N PRO A 58 14.50 -0.11 -9.50
CA PRO A 58 15.08 -1.44 -9.33
C PRO A 58 14.41 -2.47 -10.23
N VAL A 59 15.13 -3.56 -10.54
CA VAL A 59 14.61 -4.68 -11.35
C VAL A 59 14.85 -5.99 -10.60
N ALA A 60 13.78 -6.79 -10.45
CA ALA A 60 13.90 -8.12 -9.86
C ALA A 60 14.59 -9.08 -10.84
N ALA A 61 15.54 -9.85 -10.33
CA ALA A 61 16.26 -10.86 -11.11
C ALA A 61 15.31 -11.92 -11.69
N ALA A 62 15.74 -12.51 -12.80
CA ALA A 62 14.97 -13.54 -13.49
C ALA A 62 15.25 -14.95 -12.95
N ASP A 63 16.48 -15.20 -12.52
CA ASP A 63 16.93 -16.49 -11.96
C ASP A 63 16.76 -16.53 -10.43
N ALA A 64 16.69 -17.75 -9.87
CA ALA A 64 16.39 -17.96 -8.47
C ALA A 64 17.51 -17.46 -7.54
N ASP A 65 18.76 -17.72 -7.88
CA ASP A 65 19.90 -17.42 -7.00
C ASP A 65 20.09 -15.92 -6.86
N ALA A 66 20.10 -15.17 -7.97
CA ALA A 66 20.18 -13.73 -7.96
C ALA A 66 18.95 -13.09 -7.29
N LEU A 67 17.75 -13.66 -7.46
CA LEU A 67 16.54 -13.21 -6.82
C LEU A 67 16.59 -13.40 -5.30
N ALA A 68 17.13 -14.52 -4.81
CA ALA A 68 17.35 -14.78 -3.40
C ALA A 68 18.33 -13.77 -2.79
N VAL A 69 19.44 -13.49 -3.46
CA VAL A 69 20.42 -12.47 -3.03
C VAL A 69 19.78 -11.08 -2.94
N GLN A 70 18.99 -10.70 -3.95
CA GLN A 70 18.26 -9.42 -3.94
C GLN A 70 17.26 -9.36 -2.79
N MET A 71 16.50 -10.43 -2.54
CA MET A 71 15.51 -10.51 -1.47
C MET A 71 16.17 -10.36 -0.09
N VAL A 72 17.26 -11.09 0.18
CA VAL A 72 18.01 -10.99 1.43
C VAL A 72 18.54 -9.57 1.63
N SER A 73 19.14 -8.99 0.58
CA SER A 73 19.67 -7.62 0.63
C SER A 73 18.56 -6.60 0.93
N ALA A 74 17.41 -6.68 0.26
CA ALA A 74 16.29 -5.79 0.46
C ALA A 74 15.66 -5.94 1.85
N GLU A 75 15.44 -7.19 2.31
CA GLU A 75 14.89 -7.47 3.64
C GLU A 75 15.78 -6.92 4.77
N ARG A 76 17.11 -7.04 4.65
CA ARG A 76 18.03 -6.47 5.62
C ARG A 76 18.06 -4.94 5.56
N ALA A 77 18.12 -4.37 4.36
CA ALA A 77 18.19 -2.92 4.18
C ALA A 77 16.96 -2.18 4.72
N VAL A 78 15.74 -2.70 4.52
CA VAL A 78 14.54 -2.04 5.04
C VAL A 78 14.44 -2.07 6.57
N ARG A 79 15.15 -3.00 7.23
CA ARG A 79 15.24 -3.12 8.69
C ARG A 79 16.39 -2.34 9.31
N ASP A 80 17.39 -2.01 8.52
CA ASP A 80 18.54 -1.26 8.99
C ASP A 80 18.19 0.23 9.14
N GLN A 81 18.19 0.73 10.37
CA GLN A 81 17.86 2.13 10.68
C GLN A 81 18.83 3.14 10.07
N SER A 82 20.05 2.71 9.70
CA SER A 82 21.04 3.55 9.01
C SER A 82 20.69 3.77 7.54
N VAL A 83 19.89 2.87 6.94
CA VAL A 83 19.41 3.00 5.56
C VAL A 83 18.21 3.94 5.55
N THR A 84 18.34 5.10 4.91
CA THR A 84 17.33 6.16 4.89
C THR A 84 17.17 6.79 3.50
N GLY A 85 16.20 7.69 3.36
CA GLY A 85 16.03 8.49 2.14
C GLY A 85 15.89 7.65 0.86
N ALA A 86 16.62 8.00 -0.18
CA ALA A 86 16.56 7.35 -1.49
C ALA A 86 16.99 5.88 -1.45
N ASP A 87 17.91 5.52 -0.56
CA ASP A 87 18.33 4.13 -0.42
C ASP A 87 17.24 3.26 0.17
N LEU A 88 16.55 3.72 1.22
CA LEU A 88 15.40 3.02 1.78
C LEU A 88 14.27 2.89 0.75
N ALA A 89 13.99 3.95 -0.01
CA ALA A 89 12.98 3.92 -1.06
C ALA A 89 13.33 2.87 -2.13
N TRP A 90 14.58 2.84 -2.57
CA TRP A 90 15.05 1.87 -3.57
C TRP A 90 14.98 0.43 -3.05
N PHE A 91 15.46 0.16 -1.83
CA PHE A 91 15.43 -1.19 -1.26
C PHE A 91 14.02 -1.67 -0.95
N GLY A 92 13.13 -0.79 -0.47
CA GLY A 92 11.72 -1.16 -0.24
C GLY A 92 10.98 -1.43 -1.56
N HIS A 93 11.30 -0.68 -2.63
CA HIS A 93 10.79 -0.98 -3.97
C HIS A 93 11.35 -2.32 -4.50
N LEU A 94 12.66 -2.58 -4.34
CA LEU A 94 13.26 -3.88 -4.70
C LEU A 94 12.60 -5.03 -3.93
N GLN A 95 12.41 -4.89 -2.60
CA GLN A 95 11.71 -5.86 -1.77
C GLN A 95 10.33 -6.21 -2.37
N GLN A 96 9.54 -5.20 -2.72
CA GLN A 96 8.23 -5.41 -3.36
C GLN A 96 8.36 -6.20 -4.66
N LEU A 97 9.34 -5.85 -5.51
CA LEU A 97 9.53 -6.48 -6.81
C LEU A 97 9.94 -7.95 -6.70
N THR A 98 10.76 -8.31 -5.70
CA THR A 98 11.12 -9.72 -5.49
C THR A 98 9.90 -10.55 -5.13
N TYR A 99 9.00 -10.08 -4.26
CA TYR A 99 7.75 -10.77 -3.94
C TYR A 99 6.77 -10.81 -5.13
N ARG A 100 6.68 -9.73 -5.90
CA ARG A 100 5.86 -9.72 -7.13
C ARG A 100 6.39 -10.71 -8.17
N ARG A 101 7.72 -10.85 -8.27
CA ARG A 101 8.36 -11.84 -9.14
C ARG A 101 7.98 -13.26 -8.71
N LEU A 102 8.09 -13.60 -7.44
CA LEU A 102 7.68 -14.91 -6.92
C LEU A 102 6.18 -15.19 -7.16
N ALA A 103 5.32 -14.20 -6.97
CA ALA A 103 3.89 -14.35 -7.22
C ALA A 103 3.55 -14.50 -8.72
N ALA A 104 4.41 -14.01 -9.62
CA ALA A 104 4.25 -14.15 -11.08
C ALA A 104 4.91 -15.42 -11.64
N THR A 105 5.91 -15.99 -10.96
CA THR A 105 6.68 -17.17 -11.33
C THR A 105 6.77 -18.14 -10.15
N PRO A 106 5.66 -18.85 -9.83
CA PRO A 106 5.58 -19.71 -8.63
C PRO A 106 6.64 -20.81 -8.56
N GLU A 107 7.17 -21.23 -9.71
CA GLU A 107 8.23 -22.23 -9.83
C GLU A 107 9.56 -21.80 -9.18
N LEU A 108 9.82 -20.51 -9.02
CA LEU A 108 11.02 -20.02 -8.35
C LEU A 108 10.89 -20.01 -6.81
N ARG A 109 9.66 -20.09 -6.30
CA ARG A 109 9.34 -19.81 -4.90
C ARG A 109 10.13 -20.68 -3.92
N ASP A 110 10.08 -21.99 -4.08
CA ASP A 110 10.66 -22.91 -3.11
C ASP A 110 12.19 -22.82 -3.11
N THR A 111 12.82 -22.67 -4.27
CA THR A 111 14.26 -22.46 -4.41
C THR A 111 14.68 -21.17 -3.71
N VAL A 112 14.05 -20.03 -4.03
CA VAL A 112 14.37 -18.72 -3.43
C VAL A 112 14.17 -18.73 -1.92
N LEU A 113 13.03 -19.27 -1.43
CA LEU A 113 12.77 -19.32 0.00
C LEU A 113 13.68 -20.32 0.76
N ALA A 114 14.24 -21.33 0.08
CA ALA A 114 15.22 -22.23 0.70
C ALA A 114 16.51 -21.49 1.07
N GLU A 115 16.94 -20.53 0.23
CA GLU A 115 18.16 -19.73 0.41
C GLU A 115 18.00 -18.59 1.44
N MET A 116 16.77 -18.35 1.93
CA MET A 116 16.55 -17.30 2.94
C MET A 116 17.22 -17.65 4.27
N PRO A 117 18.00 -16.73 4.88
CA PRO A 117 18.50 -16.86 6.23
C PRO A 117 17.38 -17.15 7.24
N SER A 118 17.69 -17.94 8.27
CA SER A 118 16.69 -18.41 9.24
C SER A 118 15.95 -17.28 9.96
N ASP A 119 16.61 -16.15 10.20
CA ASP A 119 16.03 -14.96 10.84
C ASP A 119 15.06 -14.19 9.92
N LEU A 120 15.20 -14.32 8.60
CA LEU A 120 14.32 -13.68 7.62
C LEU A 120 13.26 -14.62 7.02
N LYS A 121 13.48 -15.93 7.10
CA LYS A 121 12.70 -16.94 6.38
C LYS A 121 11.21 -16.89 6.66
N THR A 122 10.82 -16.72 7.93
CA THR A 122 9.41 -16.65 8.31
C THR A 122 8.72 -15.44 7.70
N ALA A 123 9.34 -14.26 7.78
CA ALA A 123 8.80 -13.03 7.20
C ALA A 123 8.75 -13.12 5.66
N ALA A 124 9.83 -13.62 5.03
CA ALA A 124 9.89 -13.79 3.58
C ALA A 124 8.82 -14.74 3.05
N THR A 125 8.60 -15.87 3.73
CA THR A 125 7.54 -16.83 3.38
C THR A 125 6.15 -16.19 3.49
N ALA A 126 5.87 -15.51 4.61
CA ALA A 126 4.60 -14.82 4.84
C ALA A 126 4.32 -13.75 3.77
N ASN A 127 5.32 -12.95 3.40
CA ASN A 127 5.22 -11.93 2.37
C ASN A 127 5.00 -12.52 0.97
N ALA A 128 5.69 -13.61 0.64
CA ALA A 128 5.52 -14.31 -0.64
C ALA A 128 4.09 -14.86 -0.77
N ASP A 129 3.59 -15.52 0.27
CA ASP A 129 2.24 -16.09 0.30
C ASP A 129 1.17 -14.98 0.24
N ALA A 130 1.33 -13.90 0.99
CA ALA A 130 0.42 -12.76 0.97
C ALA A 130 0.35 -12.11 -0.42
N THR A 131 1.51 -11.90 -1.05
CA THR A 131 1.57 -11.31 -2.40
C THR A 131 0.93 -12.23 -3.44
N ALA A 132 1.16 -13.55 -3.36
CA ALA A 132 0.54 -14.53 -4.24
C ALA A 132 -0.99 -14.59 -4.04
N ASP A 133 -1.47 -14.61 -2.79
CA ASP A 133 -2.89 -14.61 -2.49
C ASP A 133 -3.59 -13.35 -3.05
N LEU A 134 -3.01 -12.16 -2.85
CA LEU A 134 -3.58 -10.92 -3.41
C LEU A 134 -3.55 -10.90 -4.94
N ARG A 135 -2.43 -11.31 -5.55
CA ARG A 135 -2.34 -11.41 -7.02
C ARG A 135 -3.43 -12.30 -7.60
N ALA A 136 -3.72 -13.43 -6.95
CA ALA A 136 -4.74 -14.38 -7.38
C ALA A 136 -6.19 -13.88 -7.20
N THR A 137 -6.42 -12.74 -6.55
CA THR A 137 -7.74 -12.08 -6.47
C THR A 137 -8.00 -11.12 -7.62
N VAL A 138 -6.97 -10.74 -8.37
CA VAL A 138 -7.05 -9.75 -9.45
C VAL A 138 -7.31 -10.43 -10.78
N VAL A 139 -8.33 -9.97 -11.50
CA VAL A 139 -8.54 -10.33 -12.91
C VAL A 139 -7.83 -9.29 -13.77
N PRO A 140 -6.77 -9.66 -14.53
CA PRO A 140 -6.05 -8.70 -15.34
C PRO A 140 -6.93 -8.14 -16.47
N GLY A 141 -6.96 -6.81 -16.61
CA GLY A 141 -7.60 -6.13 -17.75
C GLY A 141 -6.58 -5.60 -18.76
N PRO A 142 -7.01 -5.21 -19.98
CA PRO A 142 -6.11 -4.63 -20.98
C PRO A 142 -5.70 -3.19 -20.67
N ASP A 143 -6.57 -2.44 -19.98
CA ASP A 143 -6.46 -1.00 -19.79
C ASP A 143 -6.01 -0.61 -18.41
N LEU A 144 -5.34 0.54 -18.29
CA LEU A 144 -4.96 1.14 -17.01
C LEU A 144 -6.15 1.89 -16.37
N PRO A 145 -6.19 2.02 -15.03
CA PRO A 145 -7.30 2.63 -14.32
C PRO A 145 -7.31 4.15 -14.50
N SER A 146 -8.13 4.67 -15.43
CA SER A 146 -8.23 6.10 -15.73
C SER A 146 -8.77 6.96 -14.57
N ALA A 147 -9.52 6.35 -13.65
CA ALA A 147 -10.10 7.04 -12.49
C ALA A 147 -9.13 7.16 -11.30
N TRP A 148 -7.94 6.56 -11.40
CA TRP A 148 -6.95 6.63 -10.31
C TRP A 148 -6.01 7.80 -10.48
N ARG A 149 -5.66 8.39 -9.34
CA ARG A 149 -4.53 9.33 -9.22
C ARG A 149 -3.56 8.75 -8.21
N ILE A 150 -2.28 8.78 -8.56
CA ILE A 150 -1.23 8.29 -7.66
C ILE A 150 -0.52 9.50 -7.06
N VAL A 151 -0.51 9.55 -5.73
CA VAL A 151 0.06 10.64 -4.95
C VAL A 151 1.13 10.13 -4.00
N GLU A 152 1.93 11.04 -3.44
CA GLU A 152 2.76 10.70 -2.28
C GLU A 152 1.85 10.36 -1.09
N PRO A 153 2.19 9.33 -0.29
CA PRO A 153 1.46 9.04 0.94
C PRO A 153 1.73 10.12 1.98
N ALA A 154 0.90 10.17 3.03
CA ALA A 154 1.25 10.95 4.22
C ALA A 154 2.57 10.45 4.82
N PRO A 155 3.33 11.30 5.54
CA PRO A 155 4.60 10.90 6.16
C PRO A 155 4.48 9.61 6.99
N LEU A 156 5.54 8.78 6.94
CA LEU A 156 5.58 7.47 7.61
C LEU A 156 5.22 7.57 9.09
N GLU A 157 5.76 8.58 9.77
CA GLU A 157 5.54 8.84 11.20
C GLU A 157 4.11 9.27 11.51
N ASP A 158 3.49 10.04 10.60
CA ASP A 158 2.08 10.45 10.75
C ASP A 158 1.15 9.25 10.61
N LEU A 159 1.36 8.40 9.61
CA LEU A 159 0.58 7.17 9.45
C LEU A 159 0.77 6.24 10.66
N ALA A 160 2.01 6.05 11.13
CA ALA A 160 2.30 5.25 12.32
C ALA A 160 1.57 5.80 13.55
N ARG A 161 1.53 7.12 13.72
CA ARG A 161 0.78 7.79 14.79
C ARG A 161 -0.73 7.55 14.67
N TYR A 162 -1.32 7.67 13.47
CA TYR A 162 -2.75 7.42 13.26
C TYR A 162 -3.14 5.97 13.58
N TYR A 163 -2.31 4.98 13.20
CA TYR A 163 -2.56 3.58 13.57
C TYR A 163 -2.50 3.38 15.08
N ARG A 164 -1.53 3.99 15.79
CA ARG A 164 -1.40 3.88 17.25
C ARG A 164 -2.54 4.57 17.99
N GLU A 165 -2.98 5.74 17.52
CA GLU A 165 -4.16 6.44 18.06
C GLU A 165 -5.41 5.56 17.94
N ALA A 166 -5.63 4.93 16.78
CA ALA A 166 -6.76 4.05 16.55
C ALA A 166 -6.68 2.73 17.36
N GLU A 167 -5.48 2.16 17.51
CA GLU A 167 -5.24 1.02 18.39
C GLU A 167 -5.58 1.34 19.85
N ALA A 168 -5.13 2.49 20.35
CA ALA A 168 -5.41 2.93 21.72
C ALA A 168 -6.92 3.15 21.97
N GLU A 169 -7.65 3.67 20.98
CA GLU A 169 -9.08 3.94 21.09
C GLU A 169 -9.95 2.67 20.97
N PHE A 170 -9.61 1.76 20.06
CA PHE A 170 -10.48 0.62 19.71
C PHE A 170 -9.91 -0.75 20.08
N GLY A 171 -8.65 -0.84 20.52
CA GLY A 171 -7.98 -2.09 20.85
C GLY A 171 -7.69 -2.99 19.63
N VAL A 172 -7.72 -2.43 18.42
CA VAL A 172 -7.34 -3.16 17.20
C VAL A 172 -5.86 -2.95 16.94
N PRO A 173 -5.03 -4.01 16.86
CA PRO A 173 -3.59 -3.83 16.73
C PRO A 173 -3.20 -2.99 15.50
N TRP A 174 -2.29 -2.04 15.71
CA TRP A 174 -1.82 -1.09 14.70
C TRP A 174 -1.38 -1.76 13.40
N SER A 175 -0.74 -2.92 13.53
CA SER A 175 -0.20 -3.67 12.39
C SER A 175 -1.30 -4.15 11.43
N TYR A 176 -2.48 -4.50 11.94
CA TYR A 176 -3.63 -4.85 11.10
C TYR A 176 -4.19 -3.63 10.35
N LEU A 177 -4.23 -2.47 11.00
CA LEU A 177 -4.65 -1.23 10.35
C LEU A 177 -3.68 -0.83 9.23
N ALA A 178 -2.37 -0.93 9.50
CA ALA A 178 -1.33 -0.70 8.51
C ALA A 178 -1.40 -1.71 7.34
N ALA A 179 -1.64 -3.00 7.63
CA ALA A 179 -1.77 -4.03 6.60
C ALA A 179 -2.99 -3.82 5.69
N ILE A 180 -4.15 -3.43 6.26
CA ILE A 180 -5.32 -3.05 5.46
C ILE A 180 -4.99 -1.85 4.57
N HIS A 181 -4.41 -0.79 5.14
CA HIS A 181 -4.04 0.42 4.38
C HIS A 181 -3.04 0.12 3.25
N LEU A 182 -2.07 -0.77 3.50
CA LEU A 182 -1.14 -1.28 2.49
C LEU A 182 -1.89 -1.99 1.35
N VAL A 183 -2.84 -2.86 1.68
CA VAL A 183 -3.56 -3.67 0.70
C VAL A 183 -4.53 -2.82 -0.11
N GLU A 184 -5.30 -1.96 0.54
CA GLU A 184 -6.34 -1.15 -0.11
C GLU A 184 -5.76 -0.09 -1.05
N THR A 185 -4.81 0.71 -0.57
CA THR A 185 -4.36 1.89 -1.34
C THR A 185 -2.85 2.12 -1.33
N ARG A 186 -2.03 1.14 -0.93
CA ARG A 186 -0.57 1.34 -0.80
C ARG A 186 -0.23 2.52 0.11
N MET A 187 -0.74 2.46 1.35
CA MET A 187 -0.56 3.52 2.36
C MET A 187 -1.11 4.89 1.91
N GLY A 188 -2.29 4.88 1.22
CA GLY A 188 -2.93 6.12 0.76
C GLY A 188 -2.37 6.68 -0.56
N ARG A 189 -1.49 5.98 -1.26
CA ARG A 189 -0.97 6.43 -2.57
C ARG A 189 -2.05 6.45 -3.65
N ILE A 190 -2.99 5.49 -3.62
CA ILE A 190 -4.07 5.44 -4.60
C ILE A 190 -5.21 6.35 -4.14
N ARG A 191 -5.54 7.35 -4.95
CA ARG A 191 -6.71 8.21 -4.80
C ARG A 191 -7.67 7.94 -5.95
N GLY A 192 -8.90 7.60 -5.60
CA GLY A 192 -9.95 7.24 -6.57
C GLY A 192 -10.97 6.31 -5.97
N THR A 193 -12.04 6.10 -6.73
CA THR A 193 -13.12 5.20 -6.33
C THR A 193 -12.89 3.83 -6.96
N SER A 194 -13.08 2.76 -6.19
CA SER A 194 -13.07 1.41 -6.75
C SER A 194 -14.30 1.18 -7.62
N THR A 195 -14.29 0.12 -8.41
CA THR A 195 -15.45 -0.29 -9.23
C THR A 195 -16.69 -0.65 -8.42
N ALA A 196 -16.49 -1.06 -7.17
CA ALA A 196 -17.59 -1.29 -6.22
C ALA A 196 -18.05 0.00 -5.52
N GLY A 197 -17.49 1.17 -5.86
CA GLY A 197 -17.82 2.45 -5.25
C GLY A 197 -17.11 2.71 -3.92
N ALA A 198 -16.10 1.93 -3.56
CA ALA A 198 -15.31 2.15 -2.34
C ALA A 198 -14.42 3.40 -2.49
N GLN A 199 -14.27 4.18 -1.41
CA GLN A 199 -13.64 5.48 -1.40
C GLN A 199 -12.64 5.62 -0.24
N GLY A 200 -11.73 6.56 -0.39
CA GLY A 200 -10.76 6.94 0.63
C GLY A 200 -9.63 5.94 0.81
N PRO A 201 -8.66 6.26 1.68
CA PRO A 201 -7.45 5.47 1.89
C PRO A 201 -7.71 4.04 2.36
N MET A 202 -8.80 3.83 3.09
CA MET A 202 -9.21 2.52 3.63
C MET A 202 -10.36 1.89 2.83
N GLN A 203 -10.71 2.44 1.65
CA GLN A 203 -11.69 1.91 0.70
C GLN A 203 -13.06 1.56 1.30
N PHE A 204 -13.67 2.52 1.98
CA PHE A 204 -15.02 2.36 2.51
C PHE A 204 -16.10 2.50 1.43
N ILE A 205 -17.06 1.57 1.43
CA ILE A 205 -18.34 1.77 0.74
C ILE A 205 -19.13 2.88 1.45
N PRO A 206 -19.79 3.83 0.74
CA PRO A 206 -20.47 4.97 1.36
C PRO A 206 -21.47 4.60 2.46
N ALA A 207 -22.23 3.52 2.31
CA ALA A 207 -23.15 3.05 3.34
C ALA A 207 -22.43 2.56 4.61
N THR A 208 -21.25 1.97 4.46
CA THR A 208 -20.41 1.56 5.60
C THR A 208 -19.78 2.79 6.27
N TRP A 209 -19.33 3.76 5.47
CA TRP A 209 -18.84 5.04 5.99
C TRP A 209 -19.91 5.77 6.81
N ALA A 210 -21.15 5.87 6.31
CA ALA A 210 -22.25 6.51 7.02
C ALA A 210 -22.51 5.91 8.42
N ARG A 211 -22.14 4.64 8.63
CA ARG A 211 -22.33 3.93 9.91
C ARG A 211 -21.10 4.01 10.83
N TYR A 212 -19.91 3.96 10.29
CA TYR A 212 -18.66 3.82 11.05
C TYR A 212 -17.71 4.99 10.90
N GLY A 213 -17.87 5.81 9.87
CA GLY A 213 -17.06 6.98 9.58
C GLY A 213 -17.39 8.14 10.52
N ASP A 214 -16.43 9.07 10.62
CA ASP A 214 -16.55 10.36 11.30
C ASP A 214 -15.45 11.24 10.70
N GLY A 215 -15.80 12.45 10.26
CA GLY A 215 -14.89 13.34 9.54
C GLY A 215 -14.88 13.13 8.02
N ASP A 216 -13.70 13.17 7.41
CA ASP A 216 -13.51 13.07 5.97
C ASP A 216 -13.06 11.66 5.56
N ILE A 217 -13.84 11.00 4.70
CA ILE A 217 -13.53 9.67 4.14
C ILE A 217 -12.18 9.63 3.40
N ASN A 218 -11.71 10.79 2.89
CA ASN A 218 -10.44 10.89 2.18
C ASN A 218 -9.24 11.23 3.09
N SER A 219 -9.50 11.53 4.37
CA SER A 219 -8.47 11.70 5.39
C SER A 219 -7.90 10.34 5.81
N ASP A 220 -6.58 10.18 5.77
CA ASP A 220 -5.93 8.95 6.25
C ASP A 220 -6.27 8.71 7.72
N ARG A 221 -6.21 9.74 8.58
CA ARG A 221 -6.51 9.63 10.01
C ARG A 221 -7.95 9.18 10.27
N ASP A 222 -8.92 9.84 9.63
CA ASP A 222 -10.34 9.57 9.87
C ASP A 222 -10.74 8.19 9.33
N SER A 223 -10.22 7.83 8.15
CA SER A 223 -10.44 6.51 7.54
C SER A 223 -9.80 5.37 8.35
N ILE A 224 -8.58 5.55 8.88
CA ILE A 224 -7.93 4.55 9.75
C ILE A 224 -8.73 4.37 11.04
N ARG A 225 -9.19 5.46 11.65
CA ARG A 225 -10.03 5.42 12.85
C ARG A 225 -11.37 4.71 12.58
N ALA A 226 -12.00 4.99 11.44
CA ALA A 226 -13.23 4.31 11.02
C ALA A 226 -13.01 2.80 10.79
N ALA A 227 -11.87 2.40 10.19
CA ALA A 227 -11.51 1.00 9.99
C ALA A 227 -11.35 0.27 11.33
N ALA A 228 -10.69 0.87 12.30
CA ALA A 228 -10.55 0.30 13.64
C ALA A 228 -11.92 0.12 14.32
N ARG A 229 -12.79 1.14 14.25
CA ARG A 229 -14.17 1.06 14.77
C ARG A 229 -14.97 -0.06 14.08
N TYR A 230 -14.86 -0.18 12.75
CA TYR A 230 -15.52 -1.24 11.99
C TYR A 230 -15.02 -2.63 12.41
N LEU A 231 -13.70 -2.83 12.49
CA LEU A 231 -13.10 -4.11 12.89
C LEU A 231 -13.51 -4.49 14.31
N ARG A 232 -13.49 -3.53 15.25
CA ARG A 232 -13.95 -3.73 16.64
C ARG A 232 -15.40 -4.20 16.68
N ALA A 233 -16.29 -3.55 15.93
CA ALA A 233 -17.71 -3.91 15.85
C ALA A 233 -17.96 -5.29 15.23
N ASN A 234 -16.99 -5.83 14.49
CA ASN A 234 -17.05 -7.14 13.84
C ASN A 234 -16.21 -8.23 14.52
N GLY A 235 -15.76 -7.99 15.77
CA GLY A 235 -15.17 -9.01 16.61
C GLY A 235 -13.66 -8.89 16.87
N ALA A 236 -12.98 -7.91 16.28
CA ALA A 236 -11.55 -7.66 16.58
C ALA A 236 -11.39 -7.14 18.03
N PRO A 237 -10.25 -7.40 18.71
CA PRO A 237 -9.16 -8.27 18.24
C PRO A 237 -9.43 -9.77 18.46
N ALA A 238 -10.41 -10.14 19.27
CA ALA A 238 -10.64 -11.53 19.71
C ALA A 238 -10.97 -12.49 18.54
N ASN A 239 -11.62 -11.99 17.49
CA ASN A 239 -11.91 -12.74 16.26
C ASN A 239 -11.52 -11.91 15.04
N MET A 240 -10.22 -11.65 14.87
CA MET A 240 -9.69 -10.84 13.79
C MET A 240 -10.02 -11.42 12.41
N ALA A 241 -9.96 -12.74 12.25
CA ALA A 241 -10.26 -13.38 10.97
C ALA A 241 -11.70 -13.10 10.50
N ASN A 242 -12.68 -13.13 11.41
CA ASN A 242 -14.06 -12.75 11.11
C ASN A 242 -14.17 -11.26 10.76
N ALA A 243 -13.51 -10.39 11.53
CA ALA A 243 -13.53 -8.96 11.29
C ALA A 243 -12.97 -8.61 9.89
N LEU A 244 -11.85 -9.22 9.51
CA LEU A 244 -11.25 -9.09 8.17
C LEU A 244 -12.15 -9.66 7.08
N PHE A 245 -12.77 -10.82 7.31
CA PHE A 245 -13.71 -11.40 6.34
C PHE A 245 -14.97 -10.55 6.15
N ARG A 246 -15.41 -9.80 7.18
CA ARG A 246 -16.47 -8.81 7.04
C ARG A 246 -16.03 -7.57 6.27
N TYR A 247 -14.73 -7.20 6.39
CA TYR A 247 -14.14 -6.08 5.66
C TYR A 247 -14.07 -6.39 4.16
N ASN A 248 -13.58 -7.58 3.82
CA ASN A 248 -13.51 -8.09 2.45
C ASN A 248 -13.81 -9.60 2.46
N GLN A 249 -14.88 -10.02 1.76
CA GLN A 249 -15.39 -11.40 1.76
C GLN A 249 -14.50 -12.36 0.94
N SER A 250 -13.19 -12.30 1.15
CA SER A 250 -12.19 -13.16 0.51
C SER A 250 -11.27 -13.79 1.55
N GLN A 251 -11.20 -15.11 1.57
CA GLN A 251 -10.23 -15.82 2.43
C GLN A 251 -8.77 -15.51 2.04
N ARG A 252 -8.50 -15.24 0.77
CA ARG A 252 -7.17 -14.79 0.31
C ARG A 252 -6.82 -13.44 0.90
N TYR A 253 -7.76 -12.50 0.93
CA TYR A 253 -7.60 -11.21 1.60
C TYR A 253 -7.30 -11.38 3.09
N VAL A 254 -8.08 -12.20 3.79
CA VAL A 254 -7.88 -12.47 5.23
C VAL A 254 -6.48 -13.00 5.49
N ARG A 255 -6.02 -14.00 4.73
CA ARG A 255 -4.66 -14.54 4.89
C ARG A 255 -3.58 -13.51 4.60
N ALA A 256 -3.72 -12.76 3.50
CA ALA A 256 -2.72 -11.78 3.10
C ALA A 256 -2.59 -10.62 4.11
N VAL A 257 -3.71 -10.04 4.54
CA VAL A 257 -3.71 -8.97 5.56
C VAL A 257 -3.14 -9.49 6.88
N THR A 258 -3.51 -10.71 7.29
CA THR A 258 -2.97 -11.33 8.50
C THR A 258 -1.47 -11.53 8.39
N ALA A 259 -0.97 -12.04 7.27
CA ALA A 259 0.46 -12.28 7.07
C ALA A 259 1.27 -10.97 7.16
N TYR A 260 0.87 -9.91 6.46
CA TYR A 260 1.53 -8.61 6.56
C TYR A 260 1.46 -8.02 7.97
N ALA A 261 0.29 -8.12 8.62
CA ALA A 261 0.12 -7.62 9.98
C ALA A 261 1.02 -8.35 10.99
N GLU A 262 1.12 -9.67 10.89
CA GLU A 262 1.95 -10.47 11.79
C GLU A 262 3.45 -10.25 11.56
N VAL A 263 3.89 -10.02 10.31
CA VAL A 263 5.28 -9.61 10.03
C VAL A 263 5.58 -8.28 10.71
N MET A 264 4.72 -7.25 10.56
CA MET A 264 4.91 -5.95 11.21
C MET A 264 4.79 -6.02 12.74
N ARG A 265 3.99 -6.95 13.27
CA ARG A 265 3.85 -7.16 14.71
C ARG A 265 5.10 -7.80 15.32
N ALA A 266 5.66 -8.79 14.62
CA ALA A 266 6.87 -9.49 15.05
C ALA A 266 8.12 -8.62 14.92
N ASP A 267 8.13 -7.76 13.89
CA ASP A 267 9.24 -6.88 13.56
C ASP A 267 8.70 -5.53 13.04
N PRO A 268 8.56 -4.52 13.92
CA PRO A 268 8.05 -3.21 13.53
C PRO A 268 8.87 -2.49 12.45
N ASP A 269 10.16 -2.82 12.30
CA ASP A 269 11.02 -2.20 11.28
C ASP A 269 10.64 -2.63 9.86
N ALA A 270 9.96 -3.77 9.70
CA ALA A 270 9.40 -4.20 8.42
C ALA A 270 8.41 -3.18 7.83
N TYR A 271 7.73 -2.38 8.67
CA TYR A 271 6.81 -1.33 8.23
C TYR A 271 7.49 -0.29 7.32
N ARG A 272 8.78 0.00 7.56
CA ARG A 272 9.56 0.93 6.73
C ARG A 272 9.64 0.45 5.27
N GLY A 273 9.82 -0.86 5.07
CA GLY A 273 9.83 -1.46 3.74
C GLY A 273 8.48 -1.36 3.04
N TYR A 274 7.39 -1.74 3.71
CA TYR A 274 6.05 -1.68 3.15
C TYR A 274 5.61 -0.26 2.80
N TYR A 275 6.03 0.73 3.57
CA TYR A 275 5.78 2.14 3.27
C TYR A 275 6.38 2.57 1.92
N GLN A 276 7.50 1.97 1.49
CA GLN A 276 8.14 2.26 0.21
C GLN A 276 7.53 1.53 -0.99
N TRP A 277 6.59 0.61 -0.76
CA TRP A 277 5.97 -0.14 -1.85
C TRP A 277 5.19 0.77 -2.78
N GLN A 278 5.44 0.61 -4.09
CA GLN A 278 4.87 1.40 -5.16
C GLN A 278 3.53 0.83 -5.64
N VAL A 279 2.81 1.60 -6.45
CA VAL A 279 1.55 1.17 -7.04
C VAL A 279 1.83 0.44 -8.35
N TYR A 280 1.51 -0.85 -8.37
CA TYR A 280 1.54 -1.68 -9.58
C TYR A 280 0.15 -2.10 -9.96
N TYR A 281 -0.20 -1.95 -11.22
CA TYR A 281 -1.45 -2.42 -11.80
C TYR A 281 -1.18 -3.67 -12.66
N LEU A 282 -1.94 -4.76 -12.39
CA LEU A 282 -1.80 -6.00 -13.14
C LEU A 282 -2.67 -5.93 -14.39
N THR A 283 -2.03 -5.97 -15.54
CA THR A 283 -2.68 -6.02 -16.86
C THR A 283 -2.49 -7.39 -17.52
N THR A 284 -3.19 -7.62 -18.64
CA THR A 284 -2.97 -8.80 -19.50
C THR A 284 -1.55 -8.86 -20.10
N ARG A 285 -0.81 -7.74 -20.04
CA ARG A 285 0.60 -7.64 -20.47
C ARG A 285 1.60 -7.72 -19.31
N GLY A 286 1.12 -7.98 -18.10
CA GLY A 286 1.93 -8.03 -16.88
C GLY A 286 1.74 -6.82 -15.97
N ASP A 287 2.64 -6.66 -15.02
CA ASP A 287 2.63 -5.62 -14.01
C ASP A 287 3.14 -4.29 -14.57
N ILE A 288 2.34 -3.24 -14.45
CA ILE A 288 2.68 -1.88 -14.89
C ILE A 288 2.81 -0.99 -13.65
N LEU A 289 3.97 -0.34 -13.49
CA LEU A 289 4.17 0.69 -12.47
C LEU A 289 3.35 1.93 -12.81
N LEU A 290 2.55 2.38 -11.85
CA LEU A 290 1.86 3.66 -11.89
C LEU A 290 2.62 4.64 -10.98
N PRO A 291 3.45 5.53 -11.52
CA PRO A 291 4.27 6.43 -10.71
C PRO A 291 3.42 7.53 -10.06
N VAL A 292 3.98 8.17 -9.03
CA VAL A 292 3.41 9.41 -8.48
C VAL A 292 3.22 10.43 -9.60
N GLY A 293 2.04 11.02 -9.66
CA GLY A 293 1.62 11.90 -10.76
C GLY A 293 0.78 11.21 -11.85
N TYR A 294 0.65 9.89 -11.83
CA TYR A 294 -0.31 9.21 -12.71
C TYR A 294 -1.73 9.72 -12.46
N GLY A 295 -2.48 9.98 -13.56
CA GLY A 295 -3.89 10.42 -13.51
C GLY A 295 -4.10 11.90 -13.16
N ARG A 296 -3.04 12.74 -13.25
CA ARG A 296 -3.14 14.20 -13.10
C ARG A 296 -3.79 14.84 -14.31
#